data_c1d55f7f92886d1b5cc2edfa666bafd3
#
_entry.id   c1d55f7f92886d1b5cc2edfa666bafd3
#
_cell.length_a   1.000
_cell.length_b   1.000
_cell.length_c   1.000
_cell.angle_alpha   90.00
_cell.angle_beta   90.00
_cell.angle_gamma   90.00
#
_symmetry.space_group_name_H-M   'P 1'
#
loop_
_entity.id
_entity.type
_entity.pdbx_description
1 polymer ?
#
loop_
_entity_poly.entity_id
_entity_poly.type
_entity_poly.pdbx_seq_one_letter_code
_entity_poly.pdbx_strand_id
1 'polypeptide(L)'
;MKMKLKNNYNECLTNLACSISKYFGVSYKHNTLDYIDTLLEEKKPKNVVTILLDGMGNSLLDKHLTKDSFFIKNRIKSISTVFPATTVAATTSMRTGLNPCETGMLGWTMYFDECDDTIVTYTKSLKCDENNKVLQSAIEYMDKYLTQKEVTDLINEETTFKGYKVVPYDDEKYIDLDDMFNKIENICNNNEKKYIYSYCDEPVILYMI
;
A
#
# COMPACT_ATOMS: atom_id res chain seq x y z
N MET A 1 -4.90 9.13 30.89
CA MET A 1 -3.74 8.92 29.98
C MET A 1 -4.01 9.66 28.68
N LYS A 2 -3.33 10.78 28.41
CA LYS A 2 -3.49 11.49 27.12
C LYS A 2 -2.70 10.72 26.07
N MET A 3 -3.38 9.99 25.23
CA MET A 3 -2.78 9.38 24.04
C MET A 3 -2.34 10.49 23.10
N LYS A 4 -1.04 10.74 23.00
CA LYS A 4 -0.48 11.59 21.93
C LYS A 4 -0.39 10.72 20.67
N LEU A 5 -1.43 10.76 19.85
CA LEU A 5 -1.32 10.30 18.46
C LEU A 5 -0.35 11.26 17.75
N LYS A 6 0.86 10.83 17.54
CA LYS A 6 1.88 11.59 16.83
C LYS A 6 2.23 10.82 15.55
N ASN A 7 1.40 10.94 14.52
CA ASN A 7 1.81 10.52 13.20
C ASN A 7 2.93 11.41 12.72
N ASN A 8 4.04 10.81 12.34
CA ASN A 8 5.17 11.52 11.81
C ASN A 8 5.13 11.48 10.27
N TYR A 9 4.49 12.48 9.66
CA TYR A 9 4.39 12.58 8.20
C TYR A 9 5.72 12.94 7.50
N ASN A 10 6.80 13.11 8.25
CA ASN A 10 8.15 13.17 7.68
C ASN A 10 8.80 11.78 7.60
N GLU A 11 8.19 10.75 8.19
CA GLU A 11 8.75 9.41 8.29
C GLU A 11 7.63 8.37 8.37
N CYS A 12 6.87 8.22 7.26
CA CYS A 12 5.70 7.34 7.17
C CYS A 12 5.63 6.62 5.82
N LEU A 13 4.56 5.86 5.61
CA LEU A 13 4.32 5.09 4.37
C LEU A 13 4.31 5.98 3.13
N THR A 14 3.73 7.19 3.20
CA THR A 14 3.73 8.14 2.09
C THR A 14 5.15 8.48 1.64
N ASN A 15 6.05 8.73 2.60
CA ASN A 15 7.45 9.06 2.32
C ASN A 15 8.21 7.87 1.69
N LEU A 16 7.89 6.62 2.09
CA LEU A 16 8.45 5.43 1.47
C LEU A 16 8.03 5.33 0.00
N ALA A 17 6.75 5.55 -0.31
CA ALA A 17 6.25 5.57 -1.68
C ALA A 17 6.94 6.68 -2.51
N CYS A 18 7.15 7.87 -1.91
CA CYS A 18 7.88 8.97 -2.57
C CYS A 18 9.35 8.62 -2.85
N SER A 19 10.05 7.89 -1.95
CA SER A 19 11.40 7.39 -2.23
C SER A 19 11.45 6.43 -3.41
N ILE A 20 10.44 5.56 -3.54
CA ILE A 20 10.32 4.65 -4.68
C ILE A 20 10.07 5.45 -5.96
N SER A 21 9.14 6.39 -5.93
CA SER A 21 8.86 7.29 -7.07
C SER A 21 10.12 8.01 -7.54
N LYS A 22 10.88 8.59 -6.61
CA LYS A 22 12.16 9.25 -6.88
C LYS A 22 13.15 8.32 -7.58
N TYR A 23 13.31 7.10 -7.07
CA TYR A 23 14.24 6.10 -7.64
C TYR A 23 13.90 5.69 -9.07
N PHE A 24 12.60 5.65 -9.40
CA PHE A 24 12.13 5.36 -10.76
C PHE A 24 12.00 6.59 -11.64
N GLY A 25 12.23 7.80 -11.11
CA GLY A 25 12.22 9.04 -11.87
C GLY A 25 10.84 9.55 -12.22
N VAL A 26 9.80 9.15 -11.47
CA VAL A 26 8.44 9.66 -11.63
C VAL A 26 8.15 10.75 -10.61
N SER A 27 7.09 11.53 -10.86
CA SER A 27 6.70 12.64 -9.98
C SER A 27 6.29 12.18 -8.58
N TYR A 28 6.63 12.97 -7.57
CA TYR A 28 6.21 12.76 -6.18
C TYR A 28 6.01 14.10 -5.48
N LYS A 29 5.21 14.13 -4.40
CA LYS A 29 4.74 15.38 -3.78
C LYS A 29 5.32 15.64 -2.38
N HIS A 30 5.64 14.59 -1.63
CA HIS A 30 6.10 14.69 -0.25
C HIS A 30 7.59 14.38 -0.11
N ASN A 31 8.15 14.65 1.07
CA ASN A 31 9.53 14.30 1.39
C ASN A 31 9.77 12.80 1.20
N THR A 32 10.96 12.45 0.83
CA THR A 32 11.45 11.07 0.74
C THR A 32 12.14 10.64 2.05
N LEU A 33 12.52 9.39 2.16
CA LEU A 33 13.28 8.83 3.27
C LEU A 33 14.76 8.71 2.85
N ASP A 34 15.60 9.61 3.36
CA ASP A 34 17.03 9.71 2.97
C ASP A 34 17.77 8.38 3.01
N TYR A 35 17.50 7.54 4.02
CA TYR A 35 18.15 6.23 4.16
C TYR A 35 17.67 5.22 3.10
N ILE A 36 16.42 5.32 2.62
CA ILE A 36 15.92 4.52 1.51
C ILE A 36 16.50 5.03 0.19
N ASP A 37 16.52 6.34 0.00
CA ASP A 37 17.11 6.96 -1.17
C ASP A 37 18.59 6.53 -1.32
N THR A 38 19.38 6.67 -0.26
CA THR A 38 20.78 6.22 -0.22
C THR A 38 20.90 4.73 -0.55
N LEU A 39 20.08 3.89 0.07
CA LEU A 39 20.09 2.44 -0.17
C LEU A 39 19.82 2.11 -1.66
N LEU A 40 18.82 2.75 -2.25
CA LEU A 40 18.44 2.52 -3.65
C LEU A 40 19.49 3.07 -4.62
N GLU A 41 20.11 4.21 -4.32
CA GLU A 41 21.19 4.81 -5.11
C GLU A 41 22.49 3.96 -5.06
N GLU A 42 22.86 3.45 -3.89
CA GLU A 42 24.05 2.61 -3.73
C GLU A 42 23.88 1.23 -4.36
N LYS A 43 22.75 0.57 -4.11
CA LYS A 43 22.51 -0.81 -4.57
C LYS A 43 22.09 -0.88 -6.02
N LYS A 44 21.45 0.17 -6.54
CA LYS A 44 20.89 0.23 -7.91
C LYS A 44 20.11 -1.03 -8.30
N PRO A 45 19.16 -1.48 -7.45
CA PRO A 45 18.48 -2.74 -7.68
C PRO A 45 17.69 -2.69 -8.99
N LYS A 46 17.67 -3.82 -9.69
CA LYS A 46 16.86 -4.01 -10.88
C LYS A 46 15.39 -4.22 -10.53
N ASN A 47 15.14 -4.97 -9.44
CA ASN A 47 13.82 -5.24 -8.90
C ASN A 47 13.68 -4.54 -7.55
N VAL A 48 12.69 -3.68 -7.41
CA VAL A 48 12.26 -3.12 -6.13
C VAL A 48 10.91 -3.74 -5.81
N VAL A 49 10.82 -4.48 -4.71
CA VAL A 49 9.60 -5.17 -4.28
C VAL A 49 9.17 -4.61 -2.93
N THR A 50 7.95 -4.10 -2.87
CA THR A 50 7.31 -3.74 -1.61
C THR A 50 6.21 -4.75 -1.30
N ILE A 51 6.31 -5.41 -0.14
CA ILE A 51 5.25 -6.27 0.38
C ILE A 51 4.70 -5.59 1.63
N LEU A 52 3.49 -5.05 1.54
CA LEU A 52 2.79 -4.45 2.67
C LEU A 52 2.00 -5.53 3.40
N LEU A 53 2.45 -5.88 4.61
CA LEU A 53 1.81 -6.88 5.46
C LEU A 53 0.81 -6.18 6.40
N ASP A 54 -0.47 -6.48 6.26
CA ASP A 54 -1.51 -5.83 7.05
C ASP A 54 -1.44 -6.26 8.53
N GLY A 55 -1.67 -5.30 9.42
CA GLY A 55 -1.65 -5.55 10.87
C GLY A 55 -0.28 -5.91 11.48
N MET A 56 0.77 -6.06 10.68
CA MET A 56 2.08 -6.56 11.13
C MET A 56 3.00 -5.42 11.59
N GLY A 57 2.61 -4.74 12.67
CA GLY A 57 3.41 -3.66 13.25
C GLY A 57 4.57 -4.14 14.14
N ASN A 58 5.52 -3.23 14.45
CA ASN A 58 6.72 -3.54 15.24
C ASN A 58 6.45 -4.21 16.58
N SER A 59 5.42 -3.77 17.31
CA SER A 59 5.05 -4.35 18.60
C SER A 59 4.65 -5.82 18.49
N LEU A 60 4.06 -6.21 17.38
CA LEU A 60 3.71 -7.59 17.07
C LEU A 60 4.96 -8.41 16.76
N LEU A 61 5.83 -7.88 15.90
CA LEU A 61 7.12 -8.52 15.57
C LEU A 61 7.96 -8.74 16.83
N ASP A 62 8.10 -7.71 17.68
CA ASP A 62 8.91 -7.77 18.91
C ASP A 62 8.32 -8.75 19.95
N LYS A 63 6.99 -8.94 19.95
CA LYS A 63 6.33 -9.85 20.88
C LYS A 63 6.41 -11.31 20.45
N HIS A 64 6.34 -11.58 19.15
CA HIS A 64 6.14 -12.95 18.64
C HIS A 64 7.35 -13.54 17.91
N LEU A 65 8.31 -12.71 17.47
CA LEU A 65 9.48 -13.18 16.75
C LEU A 65 10.74 -13.18 17.62
N THR A 66 11.57 -14.19 17.41
CA THR A 66 12.90 -14.26 18.05
C THR A 66 13.87 -13.29 17.38
N LYS A 67 14.96 -12.95 18.09
CA LYS A 67 16.04 -12.10 17.54
C LYS A 67 16.68 -12.66 16.28
N ASP A 68 16.58 -13.97 16.08
CA ASP A 68 17.15 -14.68 14.92
C ASP A 68 16.22 -14.75 13.71
N SER A 69 14.98 -14.33 13.84
CA SER A 69 14.03 -14.32 12.73
C SER A 69 14.44 -13.35 11.62
N PHE A 70 14.05 -13.65 10.39
CA PHE A 70 14.36 -12.85 9.20
C PHE A 70 13.96 -11.37 9.37
N PHE A 71 12.74 -11.10 9.82
CA PHE A 71 12.23 -9.73 9.97
C PHE A 71 13.01 -8.91 11.01
N ILE A 72 13.37 -9.52 12.14
CA ILE A 72 14.12 -8.83 13.20
C ILE A 72 15.55 -8.55 12.76
N LYS A 73 16.23 -9.53 12.14
CA LYS A 73 17.61 -9.37 11.66
C LYS A 73 17.76 -8.33 10.56
N ASN A 74 16.76 -8.20 9.70
CA ASN A 74 16.81 -7.32 8.55
C ASN A 74 16.04 -6.00 8.74
N ARG A 75 15.56 -5.72 9.96
CA ARG A 75 14.86 -4.47 10.27
C ARG A 75 15.83 -3.29 10.18
N ILE A 76 15.61 -2.40 9.21
CA ILE A 76 16.40 -1.20 9.02
C ILE A 76 15.91 -0.11 9.97
N LYS A 77 14.62 0.18 9.94
CA LYS A 77 14.01 1.28 10.69
C LYS A 77 12.50 1.07 10.89
N SER A 78 11.95 1.72 11.93
CA SER A 78 10.52 1.85 12.13
C SER A 78 10.04 3.15 11.55
N ILE A 79 8.99 3.10 10.74
CA ILE A 79 8.28 4.28 10.25
C ILE A 79 6.84 4.25 10.76
N SER A 80 6.16 5.40 10.75
CA SER A 80 4.74 5.44 11.11
C SER A 80 3.87 5.04 9.93
N THR A 81 2.66 4.54 10.24
CA THR A 81 1.58 4.54 9.27
C THR A 81 1.02 5.95 9.09
N VAL A 82 0.02 6.12 8.22
CA VAL A 82 -0.73 7.36 8.05
C VAL A 82 -1.89 7.47 9.06
N PHE A 83 -2.57 8.59 9.09
CA PHE A 83 -3.79 8.79 9.90
C PHE A 83 -4.95 9.19 8.98
N PRO A 84 -6.12 8.56 9.10
CA PRO A 84 -6.47 7.43 9.98
C PRO A 84 -5.63 6.17 9.70
N ALA A 85 -5.33 5.39 10.76
CA ALA A 85 -4.57 4.14 10.63
C ALA A 85 -5.50 2.98 10.22
N THR A 86 -6.10 3.09 9.04
CA THR A 86 -6.97 2.07 8.45
C THR A 86 -6.28 1.43 7.25
N THR A 87 -6.65 0.20 6.92
CA THR A 87 -6.13 -0.54 5.76
C THR A 87 -6.25 0.30 4.49
N VAL A 88 -7.43 0.87 4.23
CA VAL A 88 -7.69 1.65 3.01
C VAL A 88 -6.80 2.88 2.93
N ALA A 89 -6.67 3.64 4.01
CA ALA A 89 -5.83 4.83 4.04
C ALA A 89 -4.35 4.48 3.87
N ALA A 90 -3.86 3.44 4.56
CA ALA A 90 -2.47 3.02 4.52
C ALA A 90 -2.07 2.44 3.14
N THR A 91 -2.88 1.54 2.59
CA THR A 91 -2.61 0.93 1.27
C THR A 91 -2.68 1.97 0.17
N THR A 92 -3.67 2.89 0.20
CA THR A 92 -3.78 3.96 -0.78
C THR A 92 -2.59 4.92 -0.70
N SER A 93 -2.16 5.33 0.50
CA SER A 93 -0.98 6.18 0.65
C SER A 93 0.30 5.51 0.15
N MET A 94 0.46 4.21 0.38
CA MET A 94 1.62 3.47 -0.12
C MET A 94 1.59 3.31 -1.65
N ARG A 95 0.42 3.14 -2.25
CA ARG A 95 0.27 3.01 -3.70
C ARG A 95 0.44 4.32 -4.45
N THR A 96 -0.03 5.43 -3.87
CA THR A 96 -0.10 6.73 -4.56
C THR A 96 1.01 7.71 -4.18
N GLY A 97 1.66 7.52 -3.03
CA GLY A 97 2.58 8.52 -2.45
C GLY A 97 1.88 9.79 -1.96
N LEU A 98 0.57 9.73 -1.69
CA LEU A 98 -0.25 10.83 -1.20
C LEU A 98 -0.77 10.55 0.21
N ASN A 99 -1.03 11.61 0.98
CA ASN A 99 -1.60 11.47 2.30
C ASN A 99 -3.11 11.21 2.24
N PRO A 100 -3.75 10.60 3.26
CA PRO A 100 -5.17 10.30 3.24
C PRO A 100 -6.09 11.52 3.01
N CYS A 101 -5.70 12.70 3.51
CA CYS A 101 -6.46 13.93 3.27
C CYS A 101 -6.42 14.40 1.80
N GLU A 102 -5.48 13.93 1.00
CA GLU A 102 -5.35 14.27 -0.41
C GLU A 102 -6.08 13.26 -1.30
N THR A 103 -6.12 12.01 -0.87
CA THR A 103 -6.81 10.93 -1.60
C THR A 103 -8.30 10.85 -1.26
N GLY A 104 -8.71 11.37 -0.09
CA GLY A 104 -10.07 11.19 0.44
C GLY A 104 -10.37 9.77 0.94
N MET A 105 -9.42 8.82 0.82
CA MET A 105 -9.59 7.42 1.22
C MET A 105 -9.28 7.25 2.70
N LEU A 106 -10.28 7.48 3.57
CA LEU A 106 -10.09 7.61 5.02
C LEU A 106 -10.46 6.36 5.81
N GLY A 107 -11.29 5.47 5.27
CA GLY A 107 -11.79 4.34 6.03
C GLY A 107 -12.33 3.22 5.15
N TRP A 108 -12.50 2.04 5.78
CA TRP A 108 -13.07 0.86 5.13
C TRP A 108 -14.50 1.11 4.63
N THR A 109 -15.29 1.85 5.42
CA THR A 109 -16.62 2.30 5.05
C THR A 109 -16.73 3.80 5.22
N MET A 110 -17.33 4.48 4.25
CA MET A 110 -17.57 5.91 4.26
C MET A 110 -18.99 6.19 3.78
N TYR A 111 -19.64 7.19 4.40
CA TYR A 111 -20.91 7.71 3.93
C TYR A 111 -20.65 8.77 2.86
N PHE A 112 -21.40 8.72 1.77
CA PHE A 112 -21.34 9.67 0.67
C PHE A 112 -22.72 10.31 0.48
N ASP A 113 -22.81 11.61 0.72
CA ASP A 113 -24.05 12.38 0.54
C ASP A 113 -24.61 12.24 -0.88
N GLU A 114 -23.72 12.14 -1.88
CA GLU A 114 -24.09 12.03 -3.29
C GLU A 114 -24.79 10.72 -3.63
N CYS A 115 -24.53 9.69 -2.84
CA CYS A 115 -25.16 8.38 -2.99
C CYS A 115 -26.25 8.14 -1.95
N ASP A 116 -26.34 9.02 -0.93
CA ASP A 116 -27.19 8.88 0.27
C ASP A 116 -27.02 7.50 0.94
N ASP A 117 -25.78 6.98 0.97
CA ASP A 117 -25.49 5.64 1.48
C ASP A 117 -24.08 5.50 2.02
N THR A 118 -23.86 4.41 2.81
CA THR A 118 -22.56 4.00 3.31
C THR A 118 -21.94 2.95 2.40
N ILE A 119 -20.81 3.29 1.81
CA ILE A 119 -20.11 2.47 0.83
C ILE A 119 -18.89 1.82 1.49
N VAL A 120 -18.67 0.54 1.20
CA VAL A 120 -17.39 -0.14 1.43
C VAL A 120 -16.42 0.34 0.37
N THR A 121 -15.50 1.21 0.75
CA THR A 121 -14.64 1.93 -0.20
C THR A 121 -13.72 1.02 -1.01
N TYR A 122 -13.33 -0.11 -0.44
CA TYR A 122 -12.44 -1.09 -1.10
C TYR A 122 -13.12 -1.80 -2.25
N THR A 123 -14.38 -2.22 -2.07
CA THR A 123 -15.16 -2.98 -3.06
C THR A 123 -16.14 -2.12 -3.85
N LYS A 124 -16.28 -0.84 -3.48
CA LYS A 124 -17.28 0.11 -4.04
C LYS A 124 -18.72 -0.42 -3.94
N SER A 125 -19.00 -1.20 -2.88
CA SER A 125 -20.30 -1.86 -2.64
C SER A 125 -21.03 -1.25 -1.43
N LEU A 126 -22.34 -1.48 -1.37
CA LEU A 126 -23.16 -1.07 -0.23
C LEU A 126 -22.77 -1.84 1.03
N LYS A 127 -22.63 -1.15 2.16
CA LYS A 127 -22.26 -1.76 3.44
C LYS A 127 -23.25 -2.83 3.93
N CYS A 128 -24.54 -2.64 3.67
CA CYS A 128 -25.61 -3.51 4.16
C CYS A 128 -26.13 -4.50 3.12
N ASP A 129 -25.43 -4.67 1.99
CA ASP A 129 -25.82 -5.63 0.98
C ASP A 129 -25.05 -6.94 1.16
N GLU A 130 -25.74 -8.00 1.57
CA GLU A 130 -25.19 -9.35 1.73
C GLU A 130 -24.59 -9.91 0.43
N ASN A 131 -25.03 -9.42 -0.71
CA ASN A 131 -24.52 -9.82 -2.03
C ASN A 131 -23.37 -8.95 -2.53
N ASN A 132 -22.86 -8.00 -1.71
CA ASN A 132 -21.85 -7.02 -2.11
C ASN A 132 -22.20 -6.30 -3.43
N LYS A 133 -23.46 -5.93 -3.59
CA LYS A 133 -23.93 -5.27 -4.81
C LYS A 133 -23.22 -3.96 -4.98
N VAL A 134 -22.47 -3.85 -6.06
CA VAL A 134 -21.75 -2.64 -6.42
C VAL A 134 -22.76 -1.56 -6.84
N LEU A 135 -22.64 -0.38 -6.23
CA LEU A 135 -23.49 0.76 -6.56
C LEU A 135 -22.82 1.57 -7.66
N GLN A 136 -23.46 1.67 -8.83
CA GLN A 136 -22.90 2.36 -9.99
C GLN A 136 -22.60 3.85 -9.69
N SER A 137 -23.48 4.53 -8.96
CA SER A 137 -23.26 5.93 -8.55
C SER A 137 -22.05 6.10 -7.63
N ALA A 138 -21.77 5.11 -6.76
CA ALA A 138 -20.59 5.14 -5.92
C ALA A 138 -19.30 4.95 -6.73
N ILE A 139 -19.32 4.05 -7.73
CA ILE A 139 -18.19 3.89 -8.65
C ILE A 139 -17.90 5.21 -9.36
N GLU A 140 -18.91 5.81 -9.98
CA GLU A 140 -18.76 7.05 -10.75
C GLU A 140 -18.24 8.20 -9.87
N TYR A 141 -18.75 8.33 -8.65
CA TYR A 141 -18.28 9.32 -7.70
C TYR A 141 -16.84 9.09 -7.28
N MET A 142 -16.52 7.87 -6.86
CA MET A 142 -15.18 7.50 -6.39
C MET A 142 -14.15 7.61 -7.50
N ASP A 143 -14.47 7.19 -8.71
CA ASP A 143 -13.58 7.29 -9.87
C ASP A 143 -13.33 8.74 -10.26
N LYS A 144 -14.30 9.59 -10.11
CA LYS A 144 -14.16 11.02 -10.43
C LYS A 144 -13.37 11.82 -9.39
N TYR A 145 -13.54 11.53 -8.11
CA TYR A 145 -13.06 12.41 -7.03
C TYR A 145 -11.99 11.76 -6.14
N LEU A 146 -11.96 10.42 -6.02
CA LEU A 146 -11.09 9.71 -5.10
C LEU A 146 -10.01 8.86 -5.78
N THR A 147 -10.11 8.67 -7.09
CA THR A 147 -9.10 7.89 -7.83
C THR A 147 -7.88 8.76 -8.10
N GLN A 148 -6.73 8.25 -7.68
CA GLN A 148 -5.42 8.85 -7.91
C GLN A 148 -4.55 7.88 -8.70
N LYS A 149 -3.64 8.39 -9.54
CA LYS A 149 -2.64 7.55 -10.19
C LYS A 149 -1.73 6.91 -9.16
N GLU A 150 -1.50 5.63 -9.31
CA GLU A 150 -0.59 4.88 -8.45
C GLU A 150 0.86 5.01 -8.93
N VAL A 151 1.82 4.76 -8.06
CA VAL A 151 3.25 4.79 -8.41
C VAL A 151 3.56 3.80 -9.54
N THR A 152 2.91 2.64 -9.55
CA THR A 152 3.03 1.64 -10.63
C THR A 152 2.54 2.18 -11.97
N ASP A 153 1.43 2.94 -11.97
CA ASP A 153 0.87 3.52 -13.18
C ASP A 153 1.77 4.64 -13.72
N LEU A 154 2.25 5.52 -12.82
CA LEU A 154 3.20 6.58 -13.18
C LEU A 154 4.48 6.00 -13.80
N ILE A 155 5.03 4.92 -13.22
CA ILE A 155 6.21 4.24 -13.77
C ILE A 155 5.93 3.72 -15.19
N ASN A 156 4.78 3.09 -15.40
CA ASN A 156 4.40 2.53 -16.72
C ASN A 156 4.14 3.61 -17.76
N GLU A 157 3.60 4.77 -17.37
CA GLU A 157 3.24 5.84 -18.29
C GLU A 157 4.40 6.77 -18.59
N GLU A 158 5.23 7.11 -17.59
CA GLU A 158 6.22 8.19 -17.69
C GLU A 158 7.64 7.68 -17.96
N THR A 159 7.88 6.37 -17.82
CA THR A 159 9.23 5.80 -17.95
C THR A 159 9.28 4.59 -18.87
N THR A 160 10.48 4.10 -19.15
CA THR A 160 10.70 2.80 -19.83
C THR A 160 10.70 1.62 -18.86
N PHE A 161 10.62 1.89 -17.55
CA PHE A 161 10.58 0.88 -16.51
C PHE A 161 9.17 0.30 -16.36
N LYS A 162 9.01 -0.76 -15.56
CA LYS A 162 7.73 -1.44 -15.39
C LYS A 162 7.25 -1.41 -13.94
N GLY A 163 5.99 -1.08 -13.75
CA GLY A 163 5.26 -1.19 -12.49
C GLY A 163 4.29 -2.36 -12.54
N TYR A 164 4.30 -3.20 -11.50
CA TYR A 164 3.42 -4.36 -11.36
C TYR A 164 2.71 -4.33 -10.00
N LYS A 165 1.52 -4.95 -9.97
CA LYS A 165 0.77 -5.19 -8.73
C LYS A 165 0.55 -6.69 -8.54
N VAL A 166 0.74 -7.17 -7.31
CA VAL A 166 0.41 -8.54 -6.91
C VAL A 166 -0.42 -8.44 -5.63
N VAL A 167 -1.75 -8.41 -5.78
CA VAL A 167 -2.70 -8.09 -4.71
C VAL A 167 -3.87 -9.09 -4.72
N PRO A 168 -4.60 -9.28 -3.59
CA PRO A 168 -5.65 -10.30 -3.50
C PRO A 168 -7.00 -9.89 -4.11
N TYR A 169 -7.12 -8.71 -4.70
CA TYR A 169 -8.41 -8.11 -5.10
C TYR A 169 -8.47 -7.62 -6.56
N ASP A 170 -7.39 -7.74 -7.33
CA ASP A 170 -7.38 -7.42 -8.76
C ASP A 170 -7.80 -8.64 -9.60
N ASP A 171 -7.99 -8.45 -10.91
CA ASP A 171 -8.38 -9.52 -11.83
C ASP A 171 -7.36 -10.68 -11.84
N GLU A 172 -6.07 -10.37 -11.72
CA GLU A 172 -4.96 -11.33 -11.60
C GLU A 172 -4.55 -11.60 -10.15
N LYS A 173 -5.52 -11.63 -9.23
CA LYS A 173 -5.28 -11.85 -7.80
C LYS A 173 -4.46 -13.10 -7.52
N TYR A 174 -3.70 -13.08 -6.45
CA TYR A 174 -3.09 -14.29 -5.89
C TYR A 174 -4.12 -15.06 -5.02
N ILE A 175 -3.91 -16.36 -4.85
CA ILE A 175 -4.83 -17.27 -4.14
C ILE A 175 -4.37 -17.47 -2.69
N ASP A 176 -3.05 -17.58 -2.47
CA ASP A 176 -2.40 -17.80 -1.19
C ASP A 176 -0.99 -17.18 -1.20
N LEU A 177 -0.26 -17.30 -0.09
CA LEU A 177 1.08 -16.75 0.04
C LEU A 177 2.08 -17.37 -0.96
N ASP A 178 1.99 -18.67 -1.20
CA ASP A 178 2.89 -19.35 -2.13
C ASP A 178 2.66 -18.84 -3.55
N ASP A 179 1.41 -18.67 -3.96
CA ASP A 179 1.05 -18.08 -5.25
C ASP A 179 1.50 -16.62 -5.36
N MET A 180 1.35 -15.84 -4.28
CA MET A 180 1.85 -14.45 -4.24
C MET A 180 3.37 -14.40 -4.48
N PHE A 181 4.15 -15.23 -3.77
CA PHE A 181 5.60 -15.27 -3.95
C PHE A 181 6.00 -15.80 -5.31
N ASN A 182 5.33 -16.82 -5.83
CA ASN A 182 5.58 -17.35 -7.18
C ASN A 182 5.32 -16.29 -8.26
N LYS A 183 4.24 -15.51 -8.15
CA LYS A 183 3.96 -14.40 -9.07
C LYS A 183 5.04 -13.31 -9.00
N ILE A 184 5.45 -12.92 -7.80
CA ILE A 184 6.54 -11.94 -7.62
C ILE A 184 7.85 -12.46 -8.23
N GLU A 185 8.21 -13.71 -7.97
CA GLU A 185 9.42 -14.35 -8.51
C GLU A 185 9.40 -14.39 -10.05
N ASN A 186 8.29 -14.82 -10.64
CA ASN A 186 8.12 -14.85 -12.08
C ASN A 186 8.28 -13.46 -12.73
N ILE A 187 7.73 -12.41 -12.10
CA ILE A 187 7.91 -11.04 -12.56
C ILE A 187 9.40 -10.63 -12.43
N CYS A 188 10.08 -11.01 -11.34
CA CYS A 188 11.49 -10.68 -11.14
C CYS A 188 12.45 -11.31 -12.13
N ASN A 189 12.09 -12.43 -12.75
CA ASN A 189 12.95 -13.20 -13.64
C ASN A 189 13.20 -12.57 -15.01
N ASN A 190 12.38 -11.61 -15.44
CA ASN A 190 12.63 -10.91 -16.69
C ASN A 190 13.68 -9.79 -16.54
N ASN A 191 14.25 -9.32 -17.67
CA ASN A 191 15.43 -8.44 -17.68
C ASN A 191 15.13 -6.93 -17.54
N GLU A 192 13.92 -6.53 -17.19
CA GLU A 192 13.52 -5.13 -17.06
C GLU A 192 13.78 -4.58 -15.65
N LYS A 193 14.11 -3.29 -15.54
CA LYS A 193 14.08 -2.59 -14.25
C LYS A 193 12.63 -2.34 -13.86
N LYS A 194 12.23 -2.75 -12.62
CA LYS A 194 10.82 -2.73 -12.24
C LYS A 194 10.57 -2.48 -10.76
N TYR A 195 9.36 -1.98 -10.52
CA TYR A 195 8.74 -1.90 -9.20
C TYR A 195 7.57 -2.86 -9.10
N ILE A 196 7.50 -3.62 -8.02
CA ILE A 196 6.41 -4.53 -7.71
C ILE A 196 5.81 -4.10 -6.38
N TYR A 197 4.54 -3.71 -6.38
CA TYR A 197 3.76 -3.51 -5.19
C TYR A 197 2.96 -4.77 -4.88
N SER A 198 3.07 -5.27 -3.65
CA SER A 198 2.25 -6.37 -3.15
C SER A 198 1.62 -5.99 -1.81
N TYR A 199 0.41 -6.45 -1.59
CA TYR A 199 -0.31 -6.31 -0.33
C TYR A 199 -0.76 -7.68 0.14
N CYS A 200 -0.51 -8.00 1.41
CA CYS A 200 -0.88 -9.26 2.03
C CYS A 200 -1.78 -8.98 3.23
N ASP A 201 -3.00 -9.50 3.18
CA ASP A 201 -4.04 -9.36 4.20
C ASP A 201 -4.08 -10.52 5.22
N GLU A 202 -3.37 -11.63 4.93
CA GLU A 202 -3.41 -12.83 5.77
C GLU A 202 -3.03 -12.63 7.25
N PRO A 203 -2.01 -11.81 7.62
CA PRO A 203 -1.70 -11.63 9.05
C PRO A 203 -2.87 -11.13 9.88
N VAL A 204 -3.77 -10.31 9.31
CA VAL A 204 -4.96 -9.81 10.00
C VAL A 204 -6.01 -10.91 10.14
N ILE A 205 -6.23 -11.69 9.09
CA ILE A 205 -7.22 -12.79 9.09
C ILE A 205 -6.86 -13.86 10.13
N LEU A 206 -5.58 -14.21 10.25
CA LEU A 206 -5.09 -15.18 11.24
C LEU A 206 -5.27 -14.72 12.69
N TYR A 207 -5.42 -13.41 12.95
CA TYR A 207 -5.66 -12.87 14.30
C TYR A 207 -7.14 -12.64 14.61
N MET A 208 -8.04 -12.72 13.64
CA MET A 208 -9.48 -12.61 13.82
C MET A 208 -10.18 -13.96 14.07
N ILE A 209 -9.48 -15.06 13.93
CA ILE A 209 -9.94 -16.43 14.22
C ILE A 209 -9.44 -16.85 15.60
#